data_ff140f850493a7f6ee19c56c9da916e7
#
_entry.id   ff140f850493a7f6ee19c56c9da916e7
#
_cell.length_a   1.000
_cell.length_b   1.000
_cell.length_c   1.000
_cell.angle_alpha   90.00
_cell.angle_beta   90.00
_cell.angle_gamma   90.00
#
_symmetry.space_group_name_H-M   'P 1'
#
loop_
_entity.id
_entity.type
_entity.pdbx_description
1 polymer ?
#
loop_
_entity_poly.entity_id
_entity_poly.type
_entity_poly.pdbx_seq_one_letter_code
_entity_poly.pdbx_strand_id
1 'polypeptide(L)'
;MEVEIIEVTKESLIRCKDLCNALMQYQAEKSYLHPEILAAMNFENRLQPSFFSTENKLLLLAEYLGKPIGYAYANTYDIDEEGRYFLPDWLANIYQEGQLIFYPKEQRLPATIGVFNNLYVKPEFHGKGIGWKLSTLLMEWLKQSDAQDLYVYISNGNEKVMEPFYQQLGFHYSHAVLDGFISAYKQSSGIQ
;
A
#
# COMPACT_ATOMS: atom_id res chain seq x y z
N MET A 1 2.62 -26.67 5.93
CA MET A 1 3.21 -25.83 4.87
C MET A 1 4.07 -24.79 5.57
N GLU A 2 5.36 -24.87 5.38
CA GLU A 2 6.30 -23.91 5.95
C GLU A 2 6.48 -22.76 4.93
N VAL A 3 6.12 -21.55 5.33
CA VAL A 3 6.25 -20.32 4.54
C VAL A 3 7.33 -19.47 5.17
N GLU A 4 8.35 -19.16 4.40
CA GLU A 4 9.40 -18.22 4.75
C GLU A 4 8.94 -16.79 4.39
N ILE A 5 9.22 -15.82 5.27
CA ILE A 5 9.02 -14.40 4.98
C ILE A 5 10.38 -13.73 5.09
N ILE A 6 10.79 -13.10 4.01
CA ILE A 6 12.06 -12.39 3.91
C ILE A 6 11.84 -10.91 3.63
N GLU A 7 12.76 -10.08 4.12
CA GLU A 7 12.84 -8.67 3.73
C GLU A 7 13.48 -8.57 2.35
N VAL A 8 12.89 -7.75 1.48
CA VAL A 8 13.33 -7.56 0.10
C VAL A 8 14.35 -6.44 0.04
N THR A 9 15.51 -6.74 -0.56
CA THR A 9 16.57 -5.77 -0.86
C THR A 9 16.51 -5.33 -2.32
N LYS A 10 17.38 -4.39 -2.71
CA LYS A 10 17.51 -3.95 -4.11
C LYS A 10 17.76 -5.12 -5.07
N GLU A 11 18.61 -6.07 -4.64
CA GLU A 11 19.03 -7.23 -5.44
C GLU A 11 17.90 -8.24 -5.61
N SER A 12 17.02 -8.35 -4.61
CA SER A 12 15.89 -9.30 -4.61
C SER A 12 14.56 -8.70 -5.08
N LEU A 13 14.49 -7.37 -5.28
CA LEU A 13 13.26 -6.64 -5.63
C LEU A 13 12.55 -7.23 -6.87
N ILE A 14 13.29 -7.65 -7.87
CA ILE A 14 12.74 -8.24 -9.10
C ILE A 14 11.86 -9.46 -8.84
N ARG A 15 12.04 -10.16 -7.72
CA ARG A 15 11.25 -11.33 -7.33
C ARG A 15 9.79 -10.98 -7.00
N CYS A 16 9.50 -9.70 -6.74
CA CYS A 16 8.14 -9.21 -6.52
C CYS A 16 7.38 -8.88 -7.81
N LYS A 17 8.05 -8.89 -8.98
CA LYS A 17 7.48 -8.40 -10.25
C LYS A 17 6.15 -9.05 -10.61
N ASP A 18 6.12 -10.38 -10.70
CA ASP A 18 4.91 -11.09 -11.11
C ASP A 18 3.76 -10.94 -10.11
N LEU A 19 4.09 -10.84 -8.79
CA LEU A 19 3.10 -10.61 -7.75
C LEU A 19 2.51 -9.19 -7.82
N CYS A 20 3.36 -8.19 -8.09
CA CYS A 20 2.90 -6.81 -8.27
C CYS A 20 2.00 -6.68 -9.50
N ASN A 21 2.40 -7.26 -10.63
CA ASN A 21 1.62 -7.24 -11.86
C ASN A 21 0.26 -7.95 -11.67
N ALA A 22 0.25 -9.08 -10.98
CA ALA A 22 -0.98 -9.81 -10.66
C ALA A 22 -1.91 -9.00 -9.74
N LEU A 23 -1.37 -8.26 -8.77
CA LEU A 23 -2.16 -7.35 -7.91
C LEU A 23 -2.80 -6.23 -8.74
N MET A 24 -2.03 -5.59 -9.64
CA MET A 24 -2.55 -4.49 -10.46
C MET A 24 -3.65 -4.96 -11.39
N GLN A 25 -3.46 -6.11 -12.04
CA GLN A 25 -4.50 -6.73 -12.86
C GLN A 25 -5.76 -7.06 -12.06
N TYR A 26 -5.60 -7.68 -10.89
CA TYR A 26 -6.74 -7.99 -10.01
C TYR A 26 -7.52 -6.74 -9.60
N GLN A 27 -6.84 -5.66 -9.26
CA GLN A 27 -7.47 -4.39 -8.90
C GLN A 27 -8.20 -3.77 -10.10
N ALA A 28 -7.59 -3.79 -11.28
CA ALA A 28 -8.21 -3.27 -12.51
C ALA A 28 -9.49 -4.03 -12.89
N GLU A 29 -9.50 -5.35 -12.76
CA GLU A 29 -10.67 -6.20 -13.05
C GLU A 29 -11.87 -5.92 -12.13
N LYS A 30 -11.64 -5.41 -10.93
CA LYS A 30 -12.68 -5.07 -9.95
C LYS A 30 -13.11 -3.61 -10.02
N SER A 31 -12.26 -2.75 -10.54
CA SER A 31 -12.51 -1.31 -10.60
C SER A 31 -13.64 -0.97 -11.57
N TYR A 32 -14.57 -0.12 -11.13
CA TYR A 32 -15.65 0.42 -11.97
C TYR A 32 -15.42 1.88 -12.35
N LEU A 33 -14.48 2.57 -11.67
CA LEU A 33 -14.01 3.91 -12.03
C LEU A 33 -12.59 3.81 -12.55
N HIS A 34 -12.35 4.24 -13.76
CA HIS A 34 -11.02 4.33 -14.37
C HIS A 34 -10.18 3.04 -14.28
N PRO A 35 -10.74 1.85 -14.66
CA PRO A 35 -9.98 0.60 -14.60
C PRO A 35 -8.73 0.63 -15.50
N GLU A 36 -8.72 1.44 -16.55
CA GLU A 36 -7.59 1.65 -17.45
C GLU A 36 -6.35 2.21 -16.73
N ILE A 37 -6.54 3.02 -15.67
CA ILE A 37 -5.45 3.56 -14.86
C ILE A 37 -4.74 2.43 -14.11
N LEU A 38 -5.51 1.55 -13.45
CA LEU A 38 -4.97 0.40 -12.73
C LEU A 38 -4.36 -0.64 -13.69
N ALA A 39 -4.99 -0.85 -14.85
CA ALA A 39 -4.49 -1.77 -15.89
C ALA A 39 -3.16 -1.30 -16.51
N ALA A 40 -2.90 0.00 -16.52
CA ALA A 40 -1.62 0.56 -16.98
C ALA A 40 -0.50 0.45 -15.93
N MET A 41 -0.84 0.15 -14.67
CA MET A 41 0.15 0.01 -13.59
C MET A 41 0.78 -1.37 -13.61
N ASN A 42 2.08 -1.41 -13.33
CA ASN A 42 2.87 -2.62 -13.26
C ASN A 42 4.05 -2.44 -12.30
N PHE A 43 4.88 -3.45 -12.19
CA PHE A 43 6.07 -3.42 -11.34
C PHE A 43 6.99 -2.25 -11.66
N GLU A 44 7.26 -2.00 -12.96
CA GLU A 44 8.23 -1.01 -13.45
C GLU A 44 7.79 0.43 -13.20
N ASN A 45 6.48 0.71 -13.22
CA ASN A 45 5.97 2.07 -13.04
C ASN A 45 5.31 2.32 -11.68
N ARG A 46 5.15 1.28 -10.82
CA ARG A 46 4.55 1.41 -9.50
C ARG A 46 5.47 0.98 -8.35
N LEU A 47 5.75 -0.33 -8.20
CA LEU A 47 6.48 -0.84 -7.04
C LEU A 47 7.96 -0.43 -7.10
N GLN A 48 8.60 -0.61 -8.23
CA GLN A 48 10.01 -0.33 -8.40
C GLN A 48 10.35 1.15 -8.15
N PRO A 49 9.68 2.14 -8.76
CA PRO A 49 9.94 3.55 -8.48
C PRO A 49 9.66 3.91 -7.02
N SER A 50 8.56 3.44 -6.44
CA SER A 50 8.24 3.67 -5.04
C SER A 50 9.31 3.11 -4.10
N PHE A 51 9.82 1.91 -4.37
CA PHE A 51 10.88 1.29 -3.58
C PHE A 51 12.17 2.10 -3.62
N PHE A 52 12.57 2.62 -4.79
CA PHE A 52 13.82 3.37 -4.92
C PHE A 52 13.74 4.83 -4.44
N SER A 53 12.58 5.45 -4.52
CA SER A 53 12.38 6.85 -4.14
C SER A 53 12.09 7.07 -2.65
N THR A 54 11.76 6.02 -1.90
CA THR A 54 11.41 6.11 -0.48
C THR A 54 12.54 5.57 0.38
N GLU A 55 12.99 6.35 1.36
CA GLU A 55 14.04 5.93 2.32
C GLU A 55 13.47 4.96 3.35
N ASN A 56 12.44 5.39 4.07
CA ASN A 56 11.81 4.61 5.14
C ASN A 56 10.72 3.68 4.55
N LYS A 57 11.06 2.43 4.38
CA LYS A 57 10.18 1.40 3.80
C LYS A 57 10.46 0.03 4.33
N LEU A 58 9.45 -0.83 4.27
CA LEU A 58 9.58 -2.28 4.47
C LEU A 58 8.82 -3.01 3.35
N LEU A 59 9.53 -3.85 2.62
CA LEU A 59 8.96 -4.75 1.63
C LEU A 59 9.24 -6.20 2.04
N LEU A 60 8.18 -6.97 2.24
CA LEU A 60 8.25 -8.36 2.64
C LEU A 60 7.81 -9.27 1.50
N LEU A 61 8.51 -10.36 1.30
CA LEU A 61 8.21 -11.42 0.35
C LEU A 61 7.94 -12.73 1.09
N ALA A 62 6.79 -13.34 0.85
CA ALA A 62 6.46 -14.68 1.33
C ALA A 62 6.82 -15.70 0.26
N GLU A 63 7.51 -16.76 0.67
CA GLU A 63 7.99 -17.84 -0.18
C GLU A 63 7.54 -19.22 0.31
N TYR A 64 7.24 -20.07 -0.64
CA TYR A 64 7.02 -21.50 -0.41
C TYR A 64 7.87 -22.31 -1.36
N LEU A 65 8.71 -23.19 -0.83
CA LEU A 65 9.69 -23.97 -1.61
C LEU A 65 10.56 -23.07 -2.55
N GLY A 66 11.00 -21.92 -2.03
CA GLY A 66 11.82 -20.94 -2.75
C GLY A 66 11.09 -20.15 -3.85
N LYS A 67 9.76 -20.30 -3.97
CA LYS A 67 8.95 -19.58 -4.96
C LYS A 67 8.16 -18.46 -4.30
N PRO A 68 8.15 -17.23 -4.87
CA PRO A 68 7.31 -16.13 -4.43
C PRO A 68 5.82 -16.48 -4.50
N ILE A 69 5.12 -16.33 -3.37
CA ILE A 69 3.68 -16.61 -3.26
C ILE A 69 2.85 -15.44 -2.75
N GLY A 70 3.49 -14.41 -2.20
CA GLY A 70 2.83 -13.19 -1.75
C GLY A 70 3.85 -12.13 -1.35
N TYR A 71 3.42 -10.88 -1.28
CA TYR A 71 4.23 -9.78 -0.80
C TYR A 71 3.39 -8.73 -0.09
N ALA A 72 4.05 -7.92 0.73
CA ALA A 72 3.44 -6.75 1.34
C ALA A 72 4.46 -5.62 1.41
N TYR A 73 4.00 -4.37 1.20
CA TYR A 73 4.84 -3.18 1.14
C TYR A 73 4.24 -2.05 1.96
N ALA A 74 5.06 -1.42 2.78
CA ALA A 74 4.73 -0.21 3.52
C ALA A 74 5.90 0.78 3.47
N ASN A 75 5.58 2.06 3.63
CA ASN A 75 6.55 3.14 3.72
C ASN A 75 6.00 4.33 4.52
N THR A 76 6.86 5.29 4.85
CA THR A 76 6.45 6.56 5.43
C THR A 76 6.65 7.70 4.44
N TYR A 77 5.85 8.76 4.58
CA TYR A 77 5.96 10.02 3.85
C TYR A 77 6.02 11.18 4.83
N ASP A 78 6.97 12.08 4.62
CA ASP A 78 7.03 13.36 5.30
C ASP A 78 6.24 14.39 4.51
N ILE A 79 5.33 15.08 5.21
CA ILE A 79 4.50 16.16 4.68
C ILE A 79 4.99 17.43 5.34
N ASP A 80 5.41 18.41 4.55
CA ASP A 80 5.92 19.67 5.06
C ASP A 80 4.81 20.63 5.56
N GLU A 81 5.21 21.81 6.05
CA GLU A 81 4.28 22.83 6.57
C GLU A 81 3.29 23.35 5.52
N GLU A 82 3.68 23.31 4.24
CA GLU A 82 2.83 23.69 3.09
C GLU A 82 2.00 22.53 2.55
N GLY A 83 2.10 21.34 3.14
CA GLY A 83 1.35 20.16 2.73
C GLY A 83 1.93 19.43 1.52
N ARG A 84 3.19 19.71 1.16
CA ARG A 84 3.88 19.02 0.06
C ARG A 84 4.49 17.72 0.55
N TYR A 85 4.42 16.71 -0.26
CA TYR A 85 5.05 15.41 -0.03
C TYR A 85 5.42 14.78 -1.37
N PHE A 86 6.33 13.82 -1.32
CA PHE A 86 6.74 13.11 -2.52
C PHE A 86 5.56 12.32 -3.12
N LEU A 87 5.25 12.58 -4.39
CA LEU A 87 4.26 11.83 -5.16
C LEU A 87 4.96 10.85 -6.07
N PRO A 88 4.58 9.55 -6.05
CA PRO A 88 5.09 8.60 -7.03
C PRO A 88 4.75 9.01 -8.46
N ASP A 89 5.64 8.76 -9.42
CA ASP A 89 5.48 9.15 -10.82
C ASP A 89 4.17 8.65 -11.46
N TRP A 90 3.66 7.49 -11.03
CA TRP A 90 2.40 6.97 -11.55
C TRP A 90 1.20 7.85 -11.22
N LEU A 91 1.28 8.64 -10.15
CA LEU A 91 0.26 9.62 -9.80
C LEU A 91 0.41 10.92 -10.58
N ALA A 92 1.62 11.28 -11.01
CA ALA A 92 1.88 12.52 -11.74
C ALA A 92 1.06 12.61 -13.04
N ASN A 93 0.71 11.49 -13.65
CA ASN A 93 -0.13 11.43 -14.86
C ASN A 93 -1.63 11.61 -14.58
N ILE A 94 -2.06 11.45 -13.31
CA ILE A 94 -3.46 11.55 -12.87
C ILE A 94 -3.66 12.87 -12.13
N TYR A 95 -2.58 13.49 -11.71
CA TYR A 95 -2.55 14.66 -10.87
C TYR A 95 -2.77 15.95 -11.69
N GLN A 96 -3.82 16.68 -11.31
CA GLN A 96 -3.91 18.11 -11.60
C GLN A 96 -3.54 18.85 -10.31
N GLU A 97 -2.65 19.83 -10.42
CA GLU A 97 -2.16 20.61 -9.29
C GLU A 97 -3.30 21.09 -8.38
N GLY A 98 -3.23 20.78 -7.09
CA GLY A 98 -4.26 21.14 -6.10
C GLY A 98 -5.38 20.11 -5.89
N GLN A 99 -5.43 18.98 -6.62
CA GLN A 99 -6.52 17.99 -6.49
C GLN A 99 -6.15 16.76 -5.67
N LEU A 100 -4.86 16.48 -5.46
CA LEU A 100 -4.43 15.24 -4.81
C LEU A 100 -4.07 15.45 -3.35
N ILE A 101 -5.03 15.20 -2.47
CA ILE A 101 -4.77 15.12 -1.03
C ILE A 101 -5.01 13.69 -0.58
N PHE A 102 -3.92 12.92 -0.33
CA PHE A 102 -4.01 11.56 0.22
C PHE A 102 -4.34 11.54 1.70
N TYR A 103 -4.17 12.64 2.41
CA TYR A 103 -4.52 12.81 3.81
C TYR A 103 -5.74 13.76 3.94
N PRO A 104 -6.52 13.70 5.03
CA PRO A 104 -7.67 14.57 5.23
C PRO A 104 -7.25 16.03 5.42
N LYS A 105 -8.12 16.96 5.06
CA LYS A 105 -7.87 18.42 5.16
C LYS A 105 -7.57 18.88 6.61
N GLU A 106 -8.04 18.14 7.59
CA GLU A 106 -7.85 18.40 9.01
C GLU A 106 -6.51 17.90 9.54
N GLN A 107 -5.67 17.27 8.69
CA GLN A 107 -4.34 16.81 9.08
C GLN A 107 -3.49 17.96 9.59
N ARG A 108 -2.96 17.81 10.80
CA ARG A 108 -1.97 18.76 11.33
C ARG A 108 -0.66 18.61 10.57
N LEU A 109 -0.05 19.74 10.21
CA LEU A 109 1.19 19.79 9.44
C LEU A 109 2.26 20.57 10.25
N PRO A 110 3.56 20.27 10.08
CA PRO A 110 4.09 19.14 9.31
C PRO A 110 3.75 17.79 9.95
N ALA A 111 3.79 16.72 9.18
CA ALA A 111 3.47 15.38 9.66
C ALA A 111 4.25 14.29 8.93
N THR A 112 4.55 13.19 9.63
CA THR A 112 4.96 11.93 8.99
C THR A 112 3.78 10.98 9.01
N ILE A 113 3.38 10.48 7.85
CA ILE A 113 2.33 9.46 7.71
C ILE A 113 2.93 8.13 7.29
N GLY A 114 2.40 7.05 7.83
CA GLY A 114 2.72 5.69 7.42
C GLY A 114 1.68 5.16 6.44
N VAL A 115 2.10 4.51 5.39
CA VAL A 115 1.21 3.96 4.37
C VAL A 115 1.43 2.47 4.20
N PHE A 116 0.36 1.71 4.39
CA PHE A 116 0.30 0.31 4.00
C PHE A 116 -0.08 0.27 2.52
N ASN A 117 0.92 0.16 1.63
CA ASN A 117 0.74 0.36 0.19
C ASN A 117 0.17 -0.84 -0.56
N ASN A 118 0.74 -2.03 -0.32
CA ASN A 118 0.40 -3.22 -1.08
C ASN A 118 0.31 -4.45 -0.19
N LEU A 119 -0.64 -5.31 -0.50
CA LEU A 119 -0.74 -6.68 0.00
C LEU A 119 -1.27 -7.56 -1.13
N TYR A 120 -0.55 -8.60 -1.45
CA TYR A 120 -1.00 -9.62 -2.39
C TYR A 120 -0.51 -11.00 -1.97
N VAL A 121 -1.39 -11.97 -2.04
CA VAL A 121 -1.08 -13.40 -1.89
C VAL A 121 -1.75 -14.13 -3.05
N LYS A 122 -1.04 -15.03 -3.70
CA LYS A 122 -1.60 -15.82 -4.79
C LYS A 122 -2.86 -16.58 -4.33
N PRO A 123 -3.92 -16.65 -5.16
CA PRO A 123 -5.21 -17.24 -4.78
C PRO A 123 -5.12 -18.66 -4.20
N GLU A 124 -4.26 -19.51 -4.75
CA GLU A 124 -4.05 -20.89 -4.30
C GLU A 124 -3.45 -21.01 -2.89
N PHE A 125 -3.00 -19.87 -2.34
CA PHE A 125 -2.45 -19.75 -0.98
C PHE A 125 -3.36 -18.98 -0.03
N HIS A 126 -4.55 -18.56 -0.48
CA HIS A 126 -5.51 -17.89 0.40
C HIS A 126 -6.00 -18.81 1.53
N GLY A 127 -6.52 -18.22 2.61
CA GLY A 127 -7.04 -18.95 3.77
C GLY A 127 -5.99 -19.65 4.65
N LYS A 128 -4.69 -19.43 4.37
CA LYS A 128 -3.57 -20.05 5.12
C LYS A 128 -2.86 -19.07 6.07
N GLY A 129 -3.45 -17.90 6.33
CA GLY A 129 -2.93 -16.89 7.26
C GLY A 129 -1.72 -16.08 6.75
N ILE A 130 -1.28 -16.29 5.49
CA ILE A 130 -0.08 -15.63 4.94
C ILE A 130 -0.27 -14.11 4.86
N GLY A 131 -1.41 -13.66 4.33
CA GLY A 131 -1.73 -12.23 4.26
C GLY A 131 -1.77 -11.60 5.65
N TRP A 132 -2.34 -12.28 6.63
CA TRP A 132 -2.36 -11.82 8.01
C TRP A 132 -0.96 -11.68 8.60
N LYS A 133 -0.10 -12.69 8.42
CA LYS A 133 1.28 -12.69 8.91
C LYS A 133 2.11 -11.56 8.29
N LEU A 134 2.02 -11.36 6.97
CA LEU A 134 2.66 -10.25 6.26
C LEU A 134 2.19 -8.89 6.81
N SER A 135 0.86 -8.73 6.97
CA SER A 135 0.26 -7.49 7.46
C SER A 135 0.65 -7.17 8.90
N THR A 136 0.70 -8.18 9.77
CA THR A 136 1.12 -8.00 11.17
C THR A 136 2.55 -7.48 11.25
N LEU A 137 3.47 -8.07 10.49
CA LEU A 137 4.87 -7.62 10.44
C LEU A 137 5.00 -6.18 9.92
N LEU A 138 4.26 -5.81 8.86
CA LEU A 138 4.24 -4.43 8.38
C LEU A 138 3.65 -3.46 9.40
N MET A 139 2.57 -3.86 10.09
CA MET A 139 1.95 -3.01 11.11
C MET A 139 2.85 -2.81 12.33
N GLU A 140 3.61 -3.84 12.72
CA GLU A 140 4.62 -3.72 13.77
C GLU A 140 5.71 -2.70 13.37
N TRP A 141 6.21 -2.79 12.14
CA TRP A 141 7.18 -1.84 11.61
C TRP A 141 6.62 -0.42 11.52
N LEU A 142 5.41 -0.23 10.97
CA LEU A 142 4.75 1.07 10.89
C LEU A 142 4.53 1.71 12.27
N LYS A 143 4.17 0.93 13.28
CA LYS A 143 4.01 1.42 14.66
C LYS A 143 5.31 1.81 15.34
N GLN A 144 6.44 1.28 14.87
CA GLN A 144 7.78 1.64 15.35
C GLN A 144 8.38 2.84 14.58
N SER A 145 7.74 3.24 13.47
CA SER A 145 8.12 4.45 12.73
C SER A 145 7.61 5.72 13.44
N ASP A 146 8.14 6.87 13.05
CA ASP A 146 7.72 8.18 13.57
C ASP A 146 6.36 8.67 13.00
N ALA A 147 5.63 7.80 12.32
CA ALA A 147 4.35 8.14 11.71
C ALA A 147 3.28 8.42 12.77
N GLN A 148 2.66 9.61 12.70
CA GLN A 148 1.57 10.00 13.58
C GLN A 148 0.25 9.31 13.22
N ASP A 149 0.01 9.12 11.95
CA ASP A 149 -1.17 8.46 11.39
C ASP A 149 -0.78 7.41 10.37
N LEU A 150 -1.52 6.31 10.35
CA LEU A 150 -1.35 5.23 9.39
C LEU A 150 -2.52 5.19 8.41
N TYR A 151 -2.21 5.02 7.14
CA TYR A 151 -3.19 4.95 6.07
C TYR A 151 -3.07 3.66 5.26
N VAL A 152 -4.20 3.20 4.76
CA VAL A 152 -4.31 2.23 3.67
C VAL A 152 -5.30 2.77 2.64
N TYR A 153 -5.00 2.56 1.37
CA TYR A 153 -5.79 3.04 0.26
C TYR A 153 -6.33 1.86 -0.53
N ILE A 154 -7.66 1.81 -0.66
CA ILE A 154 -8.35 0.74 -1.39
C ILE A 154 -8.90 1.33 -2.68
N SER A 155 -8.53 0.76 -3.82
CA SER A 155 -9.10 1.13 -5.12
C SER A 155 -10.57 0.73 -5.20
N ASN A 156 -11.38 1.55 -5.88
CA ASN A 156 -12.80 1.31 -6.05
C ASN A 156 -13.09 -0.10 -6.58
N GLY A 157 -14.20 -0.68 -6.14
CA GLY A 157 -14.58 -2.06 -6.44
C GLY A 157 -13.89 -3.13 -5.59
N ASN A 158 -12.86 -2.77 -4.81
CA ASN A 158 -12.14 -3.68 -3.90
C ASN A 158 -12.54 -3.51 -2.43
N GLU A 159 -13.30 -2.46 -2.09
CA GLU A 159 -13.64 -2.11 -0.71
C GLU A 159 -14.37 -3.25 0.00
N LYS A 160 -15.38 -3.82 -0.65
CA LYS A 160 -16.20 -4.90 -0.07
C LYS A 160 -15.39 -6.10 0.41
N VAL A 161 -14.27 -6.38 -0.28
CA VAL A 161 -13.39 -7.52 0.04
C VAL A 161 -12.33 -7.12 1.06
N MET A 162 -11.74 -5.94 0.92
CA MET A 162 -10.56 -5.54 1.68
C MET A 162 -10.89 -4.78 2.96
N GLU A 163 -11.99 -4.03 3.01
CA GLU A 163 -12.38 -3.27 4.20
C GLU A 163 -12.51 -4.14 5.46
N PRO A 164 -13.20 -5.31 5.46
CA PRO A 164 -13.28 -6.14 6.65
C PRO A 164 -11.91 -6.64 7.15
N PHE A 165 -10.97 -6.86 6.23
CA PHE A 165 -9.61 -7.26 6.56
C PHE A 165 -8.85 -6.12 7.25
N TYR A 166 -8.88 -4.92 6.69
CA TYR A 166 -8.19 -3.76 7.26
C TYR A 166 -8.85 -3.26 8.55
N GLN A 167 -10.17 -3.42 8.71
CA GLN A 167 -10.86 -3.13 9.98
C GLN A 167 -10.34 -4.00 11.13
N GLN A 168 -10.02 -5.28 10.89
CA GLN A 168 -9.40 -6.15 11.89
C GLN A 168 -7.99 -5.68 12.28
N LEU A 169 -7.30 -4.95 11.42
CA LEU A 169 -6.02 -4.29 11.69
C LEU A 169 -6.20 -2.91 12.34
N GLY A 170 -7.44 -2.47 12.60
CA GLY A 170 -7.75 -1.20 13.28
C GLY A 170 -7.91 0.01 12.36
N PHE A 171 -7.95 -0.19 11.04
CA PHE A 171 -8.22 0.89 10.10
C PHE A 171 -9.72 1.15 9.96
N HIS A 172 -10.10 2.42 9.89
CA HIS A 172 -11.48 2.86 9.67
C HIS A 172 -11.54 3.84 8.50
N TYR A 173 -12.66 3.83 7.77
CA TYR A 173 -12.85 4.75 6.66
C TYR A 173 -12.59 6.20 7.09
N SER A 174 -11.85 6.91 6.28
CA SER A 174 -11.46 8.31 6.50
C SER A 174 -12.09 9.24 5.46
N HIS A 175 -11.72 9.09 4.20
CA HIS A 175 -12.19 9.96 3.13
C HIS A 175 -12.04 9.29 1.75
N ALA A 176 -12.75 9.84 0.77
CA ALA A 176 -12.54 9.49 -0.64
C ALA A 176 -11.45 10.35 -1.26
N VAL A 177 -10.68 9.78 -2.16
CA VAL A 177 -9.61 10.42 -2.94
C VAL A 177 -9.94 10.27 -4.42
N LEU A 178 -9.69 11.31 -5.22
CA LEU A 178 -9.95 11.34 -6.66
C LEU A 178 -11.40 10.93 -6.99
N ASP A 179 -12.37 11.66 -6.41
CA ASP A 179 -13.82 11.47 -6.66
C ASP A 179 -14.28 10.01 -6.46
N GLY A 180 -13.66 9.30 -5.49
CA GLY A 180 -14.02 7.91 -5.17
C GLY A 180 -13.26 6.86 -5.95
N PHE A 181 -12.25 7.23 -6.74
CA PHE A 181 -11.35 6.27 -7.35
C PHE A 181 -10.60 5.45 -6.30
N ILE A 182 -10.28 6.08 -5.17
CA ILE A 182 -9.63 5.46 -4.02
C ILE A 182 -10.39 5.82 -2.74
N SER A 183 -10.57 4.85 -1.85
CA SER A 183 -11.07 5.04 -0.49
C SER A 183 -9.90 4.95 0.49
N ALA A 184 -9.69 6.00 1.29
CA ALA A 184 -8.68 6.06 2.33
C ALA A 184 -9.24 5.57 3.66
N TYR A 185 -8.49 4.71 4.34
CA TYR A 185 -8.77 4.22 5.69
C TYR A 185 -7.60 4.62 6.59
N LYS A 186 -7.92 5.03 7.81
CA LYS A 186 -6.96 5.59 8.77
C LYS A 186 -6.96 4.80 10.06
N GLN A 187 -5.77 4.66 10.65
CA GLN A 187 -5.54 4.27 12.04
C GLN A 187 -4.63 5.32 12.68
N SER A 188 -5.00 5.83 13.87
CA SER A 188 -4.07 6.66 14.65
C SER A 188 -3.02 5.78 15.31
N SER A 189 -1.77 6.17 15.20
CA SER A 189 -0.64 5.37 15.73
C SER A 189 -0.58 5.30 17.25
N GLY A 190 -1.42 6.10 17.96
CA GLY A 190 -1.43 6.15 19.42
C GLY A 190 -0.25 6.92 20.05
N ILE A 191 0.58 7.55 19.23
CA ILE A 191 1.60 8.50 19.68
C ILE A 191 0.86 9.82 20.01
N GLN A 192 0.67 10.08 21.29
CA GLN A 192 0.18 11.36 21.81
C GLN A 192 1.34 12.27 22.18
#